data_ccee9a1d698f7cbe1dcfa407cd3ebe5b
#
_entry.id   ccee9a1d698f7cbe1dcfa407cd3ebe5b
#
_cell.length_a   1.000
_cell.length_b   1.000
_cell.length_c   1.000
_cell.angle_alpha   90.00
_cell.angle_beta   90.00
_cell.angle_gamma   90.00
#
_symmetry.space_group_name_H-M   'P 1'
#
loop_
_entity.id
_entity.type
_entity.pdbx_description
1 polymer ?
#
loop_
_entity_poly.entity_id
_entity_poly.type
_entity_poly.pdbx_seq_one_letter_code
_entity_poly.pdbx_strand_id
1 'polypeptide(L)'
;AAPESAAAPPLAGGGPAASSWRPDAQVWVYDSAGNARVSDASDGSLNVSAPALATLDAKGVYSVAFGGANHELTLSLATDGAGQWRIAALPDGVLLSATSFQNAFVAQNLYFFNRTRTSLVPDRRWVLRRRLTTHVVSALLTGPAPWLNQTLSSAIPDGVTLGGAGVEVSQAVATVDLSSEVANASANDKQAIVRQLATTLGQLGSVNQVIVNCGSTVIGSSATIRQGHRSPGAVVAASAAGLVRLEGNNTKVLLDAGALGEGINGVAVADANTVYLQRNNALERLSVSTKTLTQVNGDTDLGAVCADNLGWVWLCQGANVLAYSTQGVRYTLAVPSNLPIAAFNVSSDGYRLAYAVAVGESMRVSVCAVVRDDKGVPTGLGEAYSIYQTDVAALSWVDEVTVAVLAKANTAGVAQLAYAPVGGMVTDMTQVTNAERLVSGKHGGQVSVLTDQGQLMVSSGATWVPSYSGLKAATYSRV
;
A
#
# COMPACT_ATOMS: atom_id res chain seq x y z
N ALA A 1 -21.19 10.25 19.71
CA ALA A 1 -21.48 11.57 19.22
C ALA A 1 -20.15 12.29 19.19
N ALA A 2 -19.61 12.52 17.98
CA ALA A 2 -18.50 13.46 17.85
C ALA A 2 -19.01 14.80 18.39
N PRO A 3 -18.25 15.50 19.25
CA PRO A 3 -18.67 16.82 19.68
C PRO A 3 -18.80 17.67 18.42
N GLU A 4 -19.98 18.26 18.24
CA GLU A 4 -20.13 19.42 17.36
C GLU A 4 -18.99 20.36 17.71
N SER A 5 -18.32 20.88 16.68
CA SER A 5 -17.37 21.96 16.78
C SER A 5 -18.09 23.17 17.42
N ALA A 6 -18.22 23.12 18.73
CA ALA A 6 -18.53 24.32 19.48
C ALA A 6 -17.26 25.16 19.43
N ALA A 7 -17.24 26.16 18.57
CA ALA A 7 -16.27 27.23 18.66
C ALA A 7 -16.26 27.71 20.10
N ALA A 8 -15.14 27.53 20.80
CA ALA A 8 -14.98 28.05 22.15
C ALA A 8 -15.28 29.54 22.10
N PRO A 9 -16.08 30.08 23.04
CA PRO A 9 -16.34 31.52 23.05
C PRO A 9 -15.03 32.29 23.20
N PRO A 10 -14.85 33.44 22.52
CA PRO A 10 -13.62 34.19 22.57
C PRO A 10 -13.32 34.60 24.02
N LEU A 11 -12.09 34.27 24.47
CA LEU A 11 -11.59 34.67 25.79
C LEU A 11 -11.51 36.19 25.83
N ALA A 12 -12.26 36.81 26.75
CA ALA A 12 -12.12 38.22 27.07
C ALA A 12 -10.82 38.42 27.87
N GLY A 13 -9.74 38.74 27.17
CA GLY A 13 -8.43 38.99 27.77
C GLY A 13 -7.29 38.51 26.87
N GLY A 14 -6.73 39.43 26.10
CA GLY A 14 -5.72 39.38 25.05
C GLY A 14 -4.53 38.39 25.15
N GLY A 15 -4.77 37.10 25.08
CA GLY A 15 -3.76 36.10 24.73
C GLY A 15 -3.95 35.64 23.30
N PRO A 16 -2.92 35.17 22.57
CA PRO A 16 -3.08 34.66 21.21
C PRO A 16 -4.01 33.47 21.24
N ALA A 17 -5.14 33.66 20.62
CA ALA A 17 -6.37 32.94 20.80
C ALA A 17 -6.32 31.50 20.29
N ALA A 18 -7.08 30.65 20.95
CA ALA A 18 -7.61 29.39 20.40
C ALA A 18 -8.33 29.55 19.04
N SER A 19 -8.50 30.78 18.55
CA SER A 19 -9.05 31.12 17.22
C SER A 19 -8.11 30.74 16.05
N SER A 20 -6.86 30.42 16.29
CA SER A 20 -5.90 29.95 15.25
C SER A 20 -5.66 28.45 15.28
N TRP A 21 -6.25 27.70 16.21
CA TRP A 21 -6.06 26.25 16.31
C TRP A 21 -6.68 25.52 15.11
N ARG A 22 -5.88 24.66 14.50
CA ARG A 22 -6.27 23.87 13.33
C ARG A 22 -6.35 22.40 13.69
N PRO A 23 -7.55 21.87 14.00
CA PRO A 23 -7.74 20.47 14.38
C PRO A 23 -7.39 19.47 13.26
N ASP A 24 -7.43 19.91 12.02
CA ASP A 24 -7.16 19.13 10.81
C ASP A 24 -5.70 19.14 10.36
N ALA A 25 -4.82 19.89 11.04
CA ALA A 25 -3.41 19.94 10.69
C ALA A 25 -2.71 18.60 10.88
N GLN A 26 -3.04 17.88 11.96
CA GLN A 26 -2.48 16.57 12.28
C GLN A 26 -3.40 15.80 13.22
N VAL A 27 -3.41 14.46 13.07
CA VAL A 27 -4.04 13.56 14.07
C VAL A 27 -2.94 12.67 14.66
N TRP A 28 -2.81 12.69 15.97
CA TRP A 28 -1.99 11.73 16.73
C TRP A 28 -2.89 10.57 17.17
N VAL A 29 -2.53 9.36 16.75
CA VAL A 29 -3.28 8.15 17.09
C VAL A 29 -2.50 7.40 18.15
N TYR A 30 -3.13 7.17 19.31
CA TYR A 30 -2.51 6.37 20.38
C TYR A 30 -3.19 5.00 20.55
N ASP A 31 -2.42 4.04 21.08
CA ASP A 31 -2.91 2.70 21.36
C ASP A 31 -4.02 2.74 22.41
N SER A 32 -5.18 2.20 22.07
CA SER A 32 -6.35 2.13 22.97
C SER A 32 -6.12 1.22 24.18
N ALA A 33 -5.16 0.28 24.12
CA ALA A 33 -4.76 -0.55 25.25
C ALA A 33 -3.93 0.23 26.29
N GLY A 34 -3.28 1.34 25.86
CA GLY A 34 -2.56 2.25 26.74
C GLY A 34 -3.40 3.47 27.10
N ASN A 35 -3.32 3.92 28.34
CA ASN A 35 -4.01 5.13 28.79
C ASN A 35 -3.16 6.36 28.51
N ALA A 36 -3.76 7.40 27.95
CA ALA A 36 -3.16 8.73 27.94
C ALA A 36 -2.99 9.20 29.39
N ARG A 37 -1.81 9.71 29.72
CA ARG A 37 -1.48 10.24 31.05
C ARG A 37 -1.42 11.76 30.95
N VAL A 38 -1.99 12.40 31.95
CA VAL A 38 -1.92 13.86 32.10
C VAL A 38 -1.11 14.14 33.38
N SER A 39 -0.15 15.01 33.28
CA SER A 39 0.69 15.46 34.41
C SER A 39 0.87 16.96 34.36
N ASP A 40 0.98 17.55 35.57
CA ASP A 40 1.30 18.97 35.70
C ASP A 40 2.78 19.20 35.34
N ALA A 41 3.06 20.24 34.58
CA ALA A 41 4.40 20.74 34.35
C ALA A 41 4.74 21.85 35.34
N SER A 42 6.04 22.05 35.58
CA SER A 42 6.55 23.04 36.52
C SER A 42 6.21 24.51 36.18
N ASP A 43 5.81 24.78 34.96
CA ASP A 43 5.42 26.11 34.46
C ASP A 43 3.90 26.35 34.47
N GLY A 44 3.12 25.44 35.06
CA GLY A 44 1.66 25.52 35.12
C GLY A 44 0.97 25.04 33.82
N SER A 45 1.69 24.44 32.89
CA SER A 45 1.12 23.75 31.73
C SER A 45 0.75 22.29 32.10
N LEU A 46 -0.03 21.65 31.24
CA LEU A 46 -0.33 20.21 31.31
C LEU A 46 0.43 19.47 30.22
N ASN A 47 1.11 18.41 30.58
CA ASN A 47 1.69 17.46 29.65
C ASN A 47 0.77 16.25 29.48
N VAL A 48 0.43 15.93 28.23
CA VAL A 48 -0.31 14.74 27.84
C VAL A 48 0.64 13.79 27.14
N SER A 49 0.85 12.61 27.69
CA SER A 49 1.68 11.55 27.13
C SER A 49 0.81 10.34 26.82
N ALA A 50 0.92 9.80 25.59
CA ALA A 50 0.14 8.64 25.16
C ALA A 50 0.98 7.73 24.27
N PRO A 51 0.89 6.37 24.42
CA PRO A 51 1.65 5.43 23.59
C PRO A 51 1.35 5.64 22.10
N ALA A 52 2.36 6.05 21.33
CA ALA A 52 2.19 6.38 19.93
C ALA A 52 1.92 5.13 19.09
N LEU A 53 0.83 5.14 18.33
CA LEU A 53 0.52 4.13 17.34
C LEU A 53 0.82 4.65 15.92
N ALA A 54 0.38 5.86 15.63
CA ALA A 54 0.57 6.50 14.33
C ALA A 54 0.31 8.00 14.36
N THR A 55 0.62 8.64 13.23
CA THR A 55 0.19 10.00 12.92
C THR A 55 -0.54 10.04 11.59
N LEU A 56 -1.49 10.97 11.44
CA LEU A 56 -2.14 11.28 10.19
C LEU A 56 -1.87 12.74 9.86
N ASP A 57 -1.29 13.02 8.70
CA ASP A 57 -1.05 14.39 8.25
C ASP A 57 -2.31 15.04 7.65
N ALA A 58 -2.24 16.33 7.33
CA ALA A 58 -3.34 17.08 6.71
C ALA A 58 -3.77 16.53 5.33
N LYS A 59 -2.93 15.74 4.68
CA LYS A 59 -3.25 15.08 3.41
C LYS A 59 -3.92 13.70 3.60
N GLY A 60 -4.04 13.23 4.85
CA GLY A 60 -4.58 11.92 5.18
C GLY A 60 -3.56 10.78 5.01
N VAL A 61 -2.26 11.06 5.01
CA VAL A 61 -1.19 10.04 4.99
C VAL A 61 -0.98 9.52 6.40
N TYR A 62 -1.12 8.20 6.58
CA TYR A 62 -1.02 7.53 7.87
C TYR A 62 0.38 6.97 8.08
N SER A 63 1.14 7.50 9.01
CA SER A 63 2.51 7.07 9.33
C SER A 63 2.55 6.30 10.64
N VAL A 64 3.03 5.06 10.60
CA VAL A 64 3.16 4.18 11.78
C VAL A 64 4.27 4.70 12.69
N ALA A 65 4.03 4.75 14.00
CA ALA A 65 5.05 4.98 15.01
C ALA A 65 5.74 3.66 15.37
N PHE A 66 7.05 3.71 15.54
CA PHE A 66 7.87 2.55 15.89
C PHE A 66 8.71 2.83 17.16
N GLY A 67 9.16 1.77 17.81
CA GLY A 67 10.12 1.89 18.92
C GLY A 67 9.50 2.23 20.27
N GLY A 68 8.19 2.08 20.45
CA GLY A 68 7.52 2.31 21.73
C GLY A 68 7.53 3.79 22.18
N ALA A 69 7.63 4.73 21.23
CA ALA A 69 7.56 6.16 21.49
C ALA A 69 6.19 6.58 22.03
N ASN A 70 6.13 7.69 22.72
CA ASN A 70 4.87 8.34 23.11
C ASN A 70 4.62 9.56 22.22
N HIS A 71 3.35 9.91 22.04
CA HIS A 71 2.96 11.27 21.65
C HIS A 71 3.01 12.14 22.90
N GLU A 72 3.78 13.21 22.83
CA GLU A 72 3.93 14.19 23.91
C GLU A 72 3.31 15.51 23.47
N LEU A 73 2.29 15.99 24.19
CA LEU A 73 1.58 17.23 23.91
C LEU A 73 1.57 18.11 25.14
N THR A 74 1.90 19.39 24.98
CA THR A 74 1.85 20.37 26.06
C THR A 74 0.69 21.33 25.82
N LEU A 75 -0.15 21.48 26.85
CA LEU A 75 -1.31 22.36 26.86
C LEU A 75 -1.05 23.50 27.86
N SER A 76 -1.15 24.75 27.42
CA SER A 76 -1.08 25.89 28.33
C SER A 76 -2.49 26.21 28.88
N LEU A 77 -2.56 26.49 30.17
CA LEU A 77 -3.80 26.85 30.86
C LEU A 77 -3.79 28.32 31.25
N ALA A 78 -4.98 28.92 31.28
CA ALA A 78 -5.22 30.26 31.84
C ALA A 78 -6.59 30.32 32.50
N THR A 79 -6.76 31.18 33.49
CA THR A 79 -8.07 31.44 34.12
C THR A 79 -8.82 32.51 33.32
N ASP A 80 -10.12 32.28 33.11
CA ASP A 80 -11.01 33.28 32.54
C ASP A 80 -11.43 34.34 33.58
N GLY A 81 -12.18 35.34 33.16
CA GLY A 81 -12.66 36.42 34.07
C GLY A 81 -13.58 35.94 35.17
N ALA A 82 -14.06 34.71 35.14
CA ALA A 82 -14.85 34.08 36.20
C ALA A 82 -13.99 33.16 37.12
N GLY A 83 -12.65 33.13 36.93
CA GLY A 83 -11.72 32.29 37.65
C GLY A 83 -11.72 30.82 37.26
N GLN A 84 -12.35 30.47 36.09
CA GLN A 84 -12.38 29.09 35.62
C GLN A 84 -11.18 28.81 34.72
N TRP A 85 -10.57 27.63 34.84
CA TRP A 85 -9.48 27.19 34.01
C TRP A 85 -9.94 26.91 32.57
N ARG A 86 -9.18 27.41 31.63
CA ARG A 86 -9.38 27.23 30.18
C ARG A 86 -8.05 26.85 29.52
N ILE A 87 -8.12 26.11 28.42
CA ILE A 87 -6.96 25.87 27.57
C ILE A 87 -6.67 27.17 26.82
N ALA A 88 -5.51 27.76 27.07
CA ALA A 88 -5.05 29.01 26.44
C ALA A 88 -4.26 28.73 25.15
N ALA A 89 -3.50 27.63 25.12
CA ALA A 89 -2.78 27.19 23.93
C ALA A 89 -2.68 25.66 23.89
N LEU A 90 -2.73 25.10 22.70
CA LEU A 90 -2.51 23.68 22.41
C LEU A 90 -1.88 23.56 21.01
N PRO A 91 -1.14 22.46 20.73
CA PRO A 91 -0.64 22.18 19.39
C PRO A 91 -1.76 22.04 18.38
N ASP A 92 -1.51 22.45 17.13
CA ASP A 92 -2.42 22.20 16.01
C ASP A 92 -2.59 20.68 15.81
N GLY A 93 -3.85 20.21 15.73
CA GLY A 93 -4.19 18.80 15.57
C GLY A 93 -5.02 18.25 16.70
N VAL A 94 -5.29 16.95 16.67
CA VAL A 94 -6.08 16.23 17.66
C VAL A 94 -5.41 14.92 18.09
N LEU A 95 -5.51 14.55 19.35
CA LEU A 95 -5.08 13.26 19.89
C LEU A 95 -6.30 12.33 19.98
N LEU A 96 -6.27 11.20 19.31
CA LEU A 96 -7.35 10.22 19.28
C LEU A 96 -6.85 8.83 19.67
N SER A 97 -7.65 8.09 20.45
CA SER A 97 -7.42 6.65 20.60
C SER A 97 -7.63 5.95 19.25
N ALA A 98 -6.99 4.79 19.05
CA ALA A 98 -7.16 3.99 17.85
C ALA A 98 -8.64 3.69 17.57
N THR A 99 -9.43 3.40 18.59
CA THR A 99 -10.88 3.18 18.47
C THR A 99 -11.63 4.43 18.00
N SER A 100 -11.35 5.59 18.60
CA SER A 100 -11.98 6.86 18.19
C SER A 100 -11.57 7.25 16.76
N PHE A 101 -10.31 7.02 16.40
CA PHE A 101 -9.81 7.23 15.04
C PHE A 101 -10.55 6.36 14.04
N GLN A 102 -10.67 5.06 14.26
CA GLN A 102 -11.39 4.14 13.37
C GLN A 102 -12.89 4.47 13.24
N ASN A 103 -13.50 5.04 14.27
CA ASN A 103 -14.88 5.49 14.22
C ASN A 103 -15.05 6.76 13.37
N ALA A 104 -14.10 7.69 13.44
CA ALA A 104 -14.17 8.98 12.75
C ALA A 104 -13.65 8.92 11.32
N PHE A 105 -12.62 8.12 11.06
CA PHE A 105 -11.93 8.04 9.78
C PHE A 105 -12.15 6.69 9.09
N VAL A 106 -11.92 6.67 7.78
CA VAL A 106 -11.91 5.45 6.96
C VAL A 106 -10.82 5.56 5.91
N ALA A 107 -10.11 4.45 5.69
CA ALA A 107 -9.11 4.37 4.64
C ALA A 107 -9.79 4.23 3.26
N GLN A 108 -9.33 5.02 2.29
CA GLN A 108 -9.77 5.00 0.91
C GLN A 108 -8.58 5.00 -0.04
N ASN A 109 -8.69 4.32 -1.16
CA ASN A 109 -7.69 4.33 -2.20
C ASN A 109 -7.98 5.48 -3.16
N LEU A 110 -7.08 6.46 -3.21
CA LEU A 110 -7.10 7.53 -4.21
C LEU A 110 -6.24 7.08 -5.39
N TYR A 111 -6.69 7.30 -6.60
CA TYR A 111 -5.96 6.83 -7.78
C TYR A 111 -5.28 7.97 -8.51
N PHE A 112 -3.98 7.83 -8.74
CA PHE A 112 -3.15 8.78 -9.46
C PHE A 112 -2.52 8.14 -10.67
N PHE A 113 -2.30 8.92 -11.72
CA PHE A 113 -1.65 8.42 -12.92
C PHE A 113 -0.15 8.21 -12.73
N ASN A 114 0.38 7.17 -13.36
CA ASN A 114 1.81 7.09 -13.63
C ASN A 114 2.24 8.21 -14.59
N ARG A 115 3.54 8.47 -14.71
CA ARG A 115 4.07 9.58 -15.54
C ARG A 115 3.60 9.55 -16.99
N THR A 116 3.44 8.37 -17.59
CA THR A 116 2.97 8.20 -18.96
C THR A 116 1.44 8.24 -19.11
N ARG A 117 0.69 8.41 -18.02
CA ARG A 117 -0.78 8.42 -17.97
C ARG A 117 -1.47 7.17 -18.52
N THR A 118 -0.75 6.05 -18.57
CA THR A 118 -1.29 4.77 -19.05
C THR A 118 -2.02 3.98 -17.96
N SER A 119 -1.59 4.12 -16.71
CA SER A 119 -2.11 3.37 -15.56
C SER A 119 -2.46 4.29 -14.39
N LEU A 120 -3.47 3.89 -13.63
CA LEU A 120 -3.85 4.49 -12.35
C LEU A 120 -3.35 3.59 -11.22
N VAL A 121 -2.62 4.18 -10.29
CA VAL A 121 -1.98 3.51 -9.15
C VAL A 121 -2.62 4.02 -7.86
N PRO A 122 -3.00 3.14 -6.92
CA PRO A 122 -3.63 3.56 -5.69
C PRO A 122 -2.64 4.16 -4.69
N ASP A 123 -3.10 5.20 -4.03
CA ASP A 123 -2.49 5.87 -2.89
C ASP A 123 -3.51 5.85 -1.75
N ARG A 124 -3.24 5.10 -0.69
CA ARG A 124 -4.17 4.92 0.41
C ARG A 124 -4.13 6.09 1.37
N ARG A 125 -5.31 6.69 1.62
CA ARG A 125 -5.47 7.83 2.52
C ARG A 125 -6.60 7.59 3.51
N TRP A 126 -6.49 8.19 4.69
CA TRP A 126 -7.56 8.21 5.67
C TRP A 126 -8.31 9.53 5.59
N VAL A 127 -9.62 9.42 5.47
CA VAL A 127 -10.52 10.57 5.34
C VAL A 127 -11.68 10.44 6.32
N LEU A 128 -12.30 11.55 6.69
CA LEU A 128 -13.46 11.54 7.59
C LEU A 128 -14.63 10.78 6.95
N ARG A 129 -15.29 9.93 7.75
CA ARG A 129 -16.47 9.16 7.31
C ARG A 129 -17.66 10.03 6.99
N ARG A 130 -17.85 11.12 7.75
CA ARG A 130 -18.91 12.09 7.49
C ARG A 130 -18.62 12.81 6.17
N ARG A 131 -19.62 12.95 5.28
CA ARG A 131 -19.46 13.52 3.92
C ARG A 131 -18.30 12.85 3.15
N LEU A 132 -18.23 11.53 3.21
CA LEU A 132 -17.12 10.73 2.71
C LEU A 132 -16.71 11.09 1.28
N THR A 133 -17.66 11.20 0.35
CA THR A 133 -17.40 11.50 -1.06
C THR A 133 -16.69 12.85 -1.23
N THR A 134 -17.12 13.88 -0.47
CA THR A 134 -16.47 15.20 -0.46
C THR A 134 -15.04 15.10 0.04
N HIS A 135 -14.80 14.42 1.17
CA HIS A 135 -13.46 14.30 1.72
C HIS A 135 -12.52 13.47 0.83
N VAL A 136 -13.04 12.44 0.14
CA VAL A 136 -12.26 11.66 -0.84
C VAL A 136 -11.81 12.55 -2.01
N VAL A 137 -12.70 13.38 -2.57
CA VAL A 137 -12.32 14.30 -3.64
C VAL A 137 -11.39 15.40 -3.12
N SER A 138 -11.65 15.97 -1.94
CA SER A 138 -10.74 16.96 -1.34
C SER A 138 -9.33 16.38 -1.13
N ALA A 139 -9.21 15.16 -0.62
CA ALA A 139 -7.92 14.48 -0.47
C ALA A 139 -7.25 14.21 -1.84
N LEU A 140 -8.02 13.84 -2.88
CA LEU A 140 -7.49 13.64 -4.24
C LEU A 140 -6.88 14.94 -4.80
N LEU A 141 -7.50 16.10 -4.53
CA LEU A 141 -7.02 17.42 -4.96
C LEU A 141 -5.69 17.82 -4.31
N THR A 142 -5.31 17.22 -3.17
CA THR A 142 -4.00 17.47 -2.53
C THR A 142 -2.81 16.81 -3.24
N GLY A 143 -3.06 16.04 -4.29
CA GLY A 143 -2.05 15.27 -5.02
C GLY A 143 -1.58 14.01 -4.31
N PRO A 144 -0.66 13.24 -4.91
CA PRO A 144 -0.13 12.00 -4.35
C PRO A 144 0.64 12.23 -3.04
N ALA A 145 0.81 11.14 -2.24
CA ALA A 145 1.64 11.15 -1.04
C ALA A 145 3.09 11.53 -1.38
N PRO A 146 3.83 12.19 -0.46
CA PRO A 146 5.20 12.63 -0.73
C PRO A 146 6.09 11.52 -1.28
N TRP A 147 6.04 10.31 -0.72
CA TRP A 147 6.85 9.17 -1.12
C TRP A 147 6.51 8.62 -2.53
N LEU A 148 5.35 9.00 -3.12
CA LEU A 148 4.88 8.65 -4.48
C LEU A 148 5.08 9.76 -5.53
N ASN A 149 5.40 11.00 -5.12
CA ASN A 149 5.45 12.17 -6.01
C ASN A 149 6.41 12.03 -7.20
N GLN A 150 7.47 11.22 -7.04
CA GLN A 150 8.44 10.99 -8.14
C GLN A 150 7.89 10.08 -9.24
N THR A 151 6.83 9.33 -8.96
CA THR A 151 6.28 8.27 -9.84
C THR A 151 4.87 8.57 -10.31
N LEU A 152 4.08 9.24 -9.49
CA LEU A 152 2.67 9.51 -9.73
C LEU A 152 2.38 11.00 -9.92
N SER A 153 1.35 11.28 -10.69
CA SER A 153 0.85 12.64 -10.93
C SER A 153 -0.68 12.67 -10.97
N SER A 154 -1.27 13.80 -10.60
CA SER A 154 -2.70 14.06 -10.80
C SER A 154 -2.97 14.48 -12.24
N ALA A 155 -4.12 14.08 -12.79
CA ALA A 155 -4.66 14.69 -14.00
C ALA A 155 -5.33 16.04 -13.69
N ILE A 156 -5.72 16.27 -12.44
CA ILE A 156 -6.32 17.52 -11.98
C ILE A 156 -5.18 18.52 -11.75
N PRO A 157 -5.22 19.70 -12.37
CA PRO A 157 -4.18 20.72 -12.20
C PRO A 157 -4.05 21.18 -10.74
N ASP A 158 -2.85 21.60 -10.37
CA ASP A 158 -2.61 22.20 -9.07
C ASP A 158 -3.43 23.48 -8.87
N GLY A 159 -3.89 23.70 -7.63
CA GLY A 159 -4.70 24.87 -7.29
C GLY A 159 -6.20 24.72 -7.55
N VAL A 160 -6.63 23.66 -8.25
CA VAL A 160 -8.06 23.35 -8.42
C VAL A 160 -8.68 23.08 -7.07
N THR A 161 -9.83 23.69 -6.83
CA THR A 161 -10.63 23.53 -5.61
C THR A 161 -11.98 22.90 -5.91
N LEU A 162 -12.60 22.34 -4.89
CA LEU A 162 -13.96 21.80 -4.95
C LEU A 162 -14.97 22.91 -4.67
N GLY A 163 -16.08 22.94 -5.39
CA GLY A 163 -17.19 23.88 -5.14
C GLY A 163 -17.72 23.83 -3.71
N GLY A 164 -18.20 24.93 -3.17
CA GLY A 164 -18.57 25.10 -1.76
C GLY A 164 -19.64 24.13 -1.24
N ALA A 165 -20.48 23.56 -2.11
CA ALA A 165 -21.46 22.54 -1.74
C ALA A 165 -20.82 21.16 -1.47
N GLY A 166 -19.56 20.95 -1.91
CA GLY A 166 -18.88 19.67 -1.89
C GLY A 166 -19.34 18.76 -3.03
N VAL A 167 -19.25 17.44 -2.84
CA VAL A 167 -19.73 16.45 -3.81
C VAL A 167 -21.15 16.01 -3.44
N GLU A 168 -22.09 16.26 -4.33
CA GLU A 168 -23.45 15.79 -4.20
C GLU A 168 -23.58 14.39 -4.78
N VAL A 169 -24.24 13.48 -4.06
CA VAL A 169 -24.55 12.13 -4.53
C VAL A 169 -26.07 11.95 -4.54
N SER A 170 -26.64 11.81 -5.73
CA SER A 170 -28.05 11.54 -5.93
C SER A 170 -28.23 10.40 -6.92
N GLN A 171 -29.09 9.43 -6.60
CA GLN A 171 -29.36 8.25 -7.43
C GLN A 171 -28.06 7.52 -7.87
N ALA A 172 -27.10 7.40 -6.97
CA ALA A 172 -25.77 6.82 -7.23
C ALA A 172 -24.91 7.57 -8.30
N VAL A 173 -25.27 8.82 -8.60
CA VAL A 173 -24.48 9.74 -9.44
C VAL A 173 -23.79 10.74 -8.53
N ALA A 174 -22.46 10.80 -8.57
CA ALA A 174 -21.66 11.80 -7.89
C ALA A 174 -21.44 13.00 -8.83
N THR A 175 -21.86 14.16 -8.42
CA THR A 175 -21.62 15.43 -9.13
C THR A 175 -20.46 16.15 -8.45
N VAL A 176 -19.35 16.33 -9.19
CA VAL A 176 -18.13 17.00 -8.73
C VAL A 176 -18.01 18.33 -9.46
N ASP A 177 -18.16 19.43 -8.74
CA ASP A 177 -17.96 20.76 -9.30
C ASP A 177 -16.56 21.28 -8.94
N LEU A 178 -15.75 21.49 -9.98
CA LEU A 178 -14.36 21.95 -9.87
C LEU A 178 -14.27 23.43 -10.26
N SER A 179 -13.29 24.12 -9.67
CA SER A 179 -13.04 25.53 -9.96
C SER A 179 -12.60 25.77 -11.41
N SER A 180 -12.55 27.03 -11.83
CA SER A 180 -12.42 27.46 -13.24
C SER A 180 -11.12 27.05 -13.93
N GLU A 181 -10.09 26.65 -13.19
CA GLU A 181 -8.78 26.25 -13.72
C GLU A 181 -8.88 25.04 -14.67
N VAL A 182 -9.91 24.18 -14.48
CA VAL A 182 -10.13 23.01 -15.36
C VAL A 182 -10.82 23.37 -16.69
N ALA A 183 -11.38 24.55 -16.82
CA ALA A 183 -12.13 24.96 -18.03
C ALA A 183 -11.25 24.93 -19.28
N ASN A 184 -9.98 25.38 -19.15
CA ASN A 184 -9.02 25.49 -20.24
C ASN A 184 -8.21 24.20 -20.50
N ALA A 185 -8.48 23.11 -19.76
CA ALA A 185 -7.82 21.84 -19.98
C ALA A 185 -8.15 21.28 -21.40
N SER A 186 -7.18 20.62 -22.02
CA SER A 186 -7.42 19.95 -23.31
C SER A 186 -8.49 18.86 -23.20
N ALA A 187 -9.05 18.41 -24.31
CA ALA A 187 -10.03 17.33 -24.31
C ALA A 187 -9.46 16.04 -23.68
N ASN A 188 -8.18 15.73 -23.92
CA ASN A 188 -7.51 14.57 -23.33
C ASN A 188 -7.33 14.74 -21.81
N ASP A 189 -6.97 15.94 -21.35
CA ASP A 189 -6.83 16.21 -19.91
C ASP A 189 -8.19 16.13 -19.20
N LYS A 190 -9.25 16.69 -19.79
CA LYS A 190 -10.63 16.56 -19.26
C LYS A 190 -11.04 15.10 -19.13
N GLN A 191 -10.75 14.29 -20.15
CA GLN A 191 -11.02 12.84 -20.10
C GLN A 191 -10.19 12.15 -19.00
N ALA A 192 -8.92 12.53 -18.82
CA ALA A 192 -8.07 11.98 -17.76
C ALA A 192 -8.60 12.37 -16.36
N ILE A 193 -9.03 13.61 -16.16
CA ILE A 193 -9.67 14.08 -14.91
C ILE A 193 -10.90 13.23 -14.59
N VAL A 194 -11.80 13.06 -15.56
CA VAL A 194 -13.01 12.25 -15.38
C VAL A 194 -12.67 10.81 -15.04
N ARG A 195 -11.68 10.20 -15.73
CA ARG A 195 -11.22 8.84 -15.47
C ARG A 195 -10.62 8.68 -14.07
N GLN A 196 -9.82 9.64 -13.62
CA GLN A 196 -9.23 9.63 -12.27
C GLN A 196 -10.31 9.68 -11.19
N LEU A 197 -11.27 10.60 -11.31
CA LEU A 197 -12.41 10.73 -10.38
C LEU A 197 -13.32 9.48 -10.43
N ALA A 198 -13.63 8.96 -11.62
CA ALA A 198 -14.48 7.77 -11.78
C ALA A 198 -13.83 6.52 -11.17
N THR A 199 -12.50 6.39 -11.25
CA THR A 199 -11.78 5.26 -10.63
C THR A 199 -11.73 5.42 -9.11
N THR A 200 -11.43 6.63 -8.61
CA THR A 200 -11.36 6.90 -7.17
C THR A 200 -12.73 6.75 -6.51
N LEU A 201 -13.78 7.36 -7.05
CA LEU A 201 -15.13 7.29 -6.50
C LEU A 201 -15.80 5.93 -6.74
N GLY A 202 -15.34 5.16 -7.72
CA GLY A 202 -15.80 3.80 -7.96
C GLY A 202 -15.51 2.80 -6.84
N GLN A 203 -14.62 3.14 -5.91
CA GLN A 203 -14.37 2.35 -4.70
C GLN A 203 -15.50 2.51 -3.67
N LEU A 204 -16.29 3.57 -3.78
CA LEU A 204 -17.42 3.84 -2.91
C LEU A 204 -18.65 3.08 -3.42
N GLY A 205 -19.20 2.16 -2.62
CA GLY A 205 -20.36 1.36 -3.00
C GLY A 205 -21.63 2.16 -3.33
N SER A 206 -21.67 3.44 -2.95
CA SER A 206 -22.79 4.36 -3.17
C SER A 206 -22.73 5.11 -4.50
N VAL A 207 -21.66 4.96 -5.30
CA VAL A 207 -21.45 5.72 -6.55
C VAL A 207 -21.29 4.77 -7.72
N ASN A 208 -22.10 4.98 -8.77
CA ASN A 208 -22.04 4.20 -10.02
C ASN A 208 -21.69 5.05 -11.24
N GLN A 209 -21.83 6.38 -11.12
CA GLN A 209 -21.52 7.34 -12.17
C GLN A 209 -20.92 8.60 -11.56
N VAL A 210 -20.03 9.24 -12.30
CA VAL A 210 -19.44 10.54 -11.95
C VAL A 210 -19.74 11.54 -13.07
N ILE A 211 -20.23 12.72 -12.70
CA ILE A 211 -20.35 13.89 -13.57
C ILE A 211 -19.39 14.94 -13.02
N VAL A 212 -18.57 15.49 -13.89
CA VAL A 212 -17.59 16.52 -13.52
C VAL A 212 -18.01 17.83 -14.19
N ASN A 213 -18.21 18.85 -13.39
CA ASN A 213 -18.61 20.19 -13.81
C ASN A 213 -17.48 21.21 -13.52
N CYS A 214 -17.57 22.32 -14.24
CA CYS A 214 -16.87 23.55 -13.95
C CYS A 214 -17.92 24.67 -13.96
N GLY A 215 -18.44 25.03 -12.81
CA GLY A 215 -19.62 25.89 -12.68
C GLY A 215 -20.84 25.28 -13.37
N SER A 216 -21.45 25.99 -14.31
CA SER A 216 -22.62 25.49 -15.06
C SER A 216 -22.26 24.56 -16.24
N THR A 217 -20.98 24.38 -16.54
CA THR A 217 -20.52 23.60 -17.73
C THR A 217 -20.11 22.21 -17.33
N VAL A 218 -20.71 21.19 -17.97
CA VAL A 218 -20.28 19.79 -17.84
C VAL A 218 -19.00 19.60 -18.64
N ILE A 219 -17.90 19.21 -17.98
CA ILE A 219 -16.62 18.90 -18.64
C ILE A 219 -16.50 17.43 -19.01
N GLY A 220 -17.28 16.57 -18.39
CA GLY A 220 -17.37 15.16 -18.77
C GLY A 220 -18.11 14.31 -17.75
N SER A 221 -18.42 13.10 -18.16
CA SER A 221 -19.04 12.08 -17.29
C SER A 221 -18.54 10.69 -17.64
N SER A 222 -18.58 9.79 -16.67
CA SER A 222 -18.22 8.37 -16.83
C SER A 222 -18.95 7.50 -15.83
N ALA A 223 -19.28 6.26 -16.21
CA ALA A 223 -19.55 5.23 -15.23
C ALA A 223 -18.31 5.02 -14.34
N THR A 224 -18.52 4.62 -13.10
CA THR A 224 -17.40 4.36 -12.19
C THR A 224 -16.61 3.14 -12.66
N ILE A 225 -15.29 3.20 -12.46
CA ILE A 225 -14.37 2.11 -12.77
C ILE A 225 -14.05 1.43 -11.45
N ARG A 226 -14.68 0.29 -11.19
CA ARG A 226 -14.35 -0.53 -10.03
C ARG A 226 -13.15 -1.40 -10.37
N GLN A 227 -12.15 -1.37 -9.53
CA GLN A 227 -11.08 -2.36 -9.56
C GLN A 227 -11.69 -3.68 -9.06
N GLY A 228 -11.96 -4.59 -10.00
CA GLY A 228 -12.63 -5.84 -9.69
C GLY A 228 -11.69 -6.85 -9.01
N HIS A 229 -12.22 -7.63 -8.08
CA HIS A 229 -11.56 -8.86 -7.65
C HIS A 229 -11.54 -9.82 -8.85
N ARG A 230 -10.35 -10.02 -9.42
CA ARG A 230 -10.17 -11.08 -10.41
C ARG A 230 -9.91 -12.39 -9.66
N SER A 231 -10.42 -13.48 -10.15
CA SER A 231 -10.12 -14.82 -9.60
C SER A 231 -8.59 -15.04 -9.56
N PRO A 232 -8.07 -15.74 -8.56
CA PRO A 232 -6.68 -16.15 -8.55
C PRO A 232 -6.36 -16.82 -9.88
N GLY A 233 -5.23 -16.45 -10.49
CA GLY A 233 -4.73 -17.14 -11.68
C GLY A 233 -4.35 -18.58 -11.35
N ALA A 234 -4.08 -19.38 -12.38
CA ALA A 234 -3.53 -20.70 -12.20
C ALA A 234 -2.18 -20.64 -11.45
N VAL A 235 -1.87 -21.66 -10.66
CA VAL A 235 -0.55 -21.80 -10.02
C VAL A 235 0.43 -22.35 -11.03
N VAL A 236 1.59 -21.73 -11.18
CA VAL A 236 2.73 -22.27 -11.91
C VAL A 236 3.78 -22.71 -10.88
N ALA A 237 4.16 -23.97 -10.92
CA ALA A 237 5.03 -24.56 -9.90
C ALA A 237 6.03 -25.55 -10.49
N ALA A 238 7.19 -25.61 -9.84
CA ALA A 238 8.14 -26.69 -10.05
C ALA A 238 7.75 -27.88 -9.17
N SER A 239 7.65 -29.08 -9.76
CA SER A 239 7.26 -30.32 -9.10
C SER A 239 8.08 -31.50 -9.61
N ALA A 240 7.81 -32.71 -9.11
CA ALA A 240 8.43 -33.92 -9.62
C ALA A 240 8.08 -34.21 -11.10
N ALA A 241 6.93 -33.72 -11.60
CA ALA A 241 6.53 -33.85 -13.01
C ALA A 241 7.19 -32.81 -13.94
N GLY A 242 7.94 -31.87 -13.39
CA GLY A 242 8.54 -30.76 -14.12
C GLY A 242 7.90 -29.42 -13.72
N LEU A 243 7.94 -28.43 -14.62
CA LEU A 243 7.23 -27.18 -14.46
C LEU A 243 5.77 -27.38 -14.89
N VAL A 244 4.86 -27.17 -13.98
CA VAL A 244 3.42 -27.42 -14.18
C VAL A 244 2.59 -26.17 -13.98
N ARG A 245 1.46 -26.08 -14.71
CA ARG A 245 0.39 -25.14 -14.45
C ARG A 245 -0.78 -25.92 -13.84
N LEU A 246 -1.20 -25.46 -12.67
CA LEU A 246 -2.24 -26.09 -11.85
C LEU A 246 -3.48 -25.18 -11.85
N GLU A 247 -4.64 -25.74 -12.23
CA GLU A 247 -5.90 -25.00 -12.31
C GLU A 247 -7.04 -25.90 -11.82
N GLY A 248 -7.43 -25.72 -10.56
CA GLY A 248 -8.32 -26.69 -9.89
C GLY A 248 -7.70 -28.07 -9.90
N ASN A 249 -8.41 -29.07 -10.44
CA ASN A 249 -7.93 -30.44 -10.57
C ASN A 249 -7.12 -30.72 -11.85
N ASN A 250 -6.95 -29.69 -12.71
CA ASN A 250 -6.24 -29.86 -13.97
C ASN A 250 -4.75 -29.51 -13.79
N THR A 251 -3.88 -30.39 -14.31
CA THR A 251 -2.44 -30.18 -14.36
C THR A 251 -1.98 -30.18 -15.81
N LYS A 252 -1.32 -29.08 -16.22
CA LYS A 252 -0.69 -28.97 -17.54
C LYS A 252 0.81 -28.87 -17.36
N VAL A 253 1.56 -29.79 -17.96
CA VAL A 253 3.02 -29.73 -17.98
C VAL A 253 3.46 -28.68 -19.00
N LEU A 254 4.20 -27.67 -18.54
CA LEU A 254 4.79 -26.61 -19.35
C LEU A 254 6.18 -27.02 -19.84
N LEU A 255 6.97 -27.67 -18.98
CA LEU A 255 8.27 -28.25 -19.29
C LEU A 255 8.42 -29.53 -18.45
N ASP A 256 8.79 -30.64 -19.09
CA ASP A 256 8.96 -31.92 -18.40
C ASP A 256 10.14 -31.91 -17.42
N ALA A 257 10.14 -32.87 -16.48
CA ALA A 257 11.15 -32.93 -15.40
C ALA A 257 12.58 -33.12 -15.91
N GLY A 258 12.76 -33.87 -16.99
CA GLY A 258 14.08 -34.10 -17.57
C GLY A 258 14.68 -32.84 -18.17
N ALA A 259 13.88 -32.05 -18.87
CA ALA A 259 14.30 -30.76 -19.43
C ALA A 259 14.38 -29.66 -18.36
N LEU A 260 13.52 -29.70 -17.33
CA LEU A 260 13.56 -28.75 -16.23
C LEU A 260 14.83 -28.93 -15.37
N GLY A 261 15.23 -30.18 -15.08
CA GLY A 261 16.32 -30.47 -14.17
C GLY A 261 16.03 -30.16 -12.70
N GLU A 262 17.08 -30.19 -11.87
CA GLU A 262 16.96 -29.95 -10.43
C GLU A 262 17.37 -28.54 -9.99
N GLY A 263 17.21 -28.22 -8.70
CA GLY A 263 17.70 -26.99 -8.07
C GLY A 263 16.81 -25.77 -8.28
N ILE A 264 15.58 -25.93 -8.79
CA ILE A 264 14.63 -24.81 -8.89
C ILE A 264 14.15 -24.41 -7.50
N ASN A 265 14.43 -23.18 -7.12
CA ASN A 265 14.05 -22.57 -5.85
C ASN A 265 13.21 -21.31 -5.98
N GLY A 266 12.91 -20.84 -7.22
CA GLY A 266 12.01 -19.72 -7.47
C GLY A 266 11.35 -19.81 -8.84
N VAL A 267 10.10 -19.35 -8.93
CA VAL A 267 9.32 -19.29 -10.17
C VAL A 267 8.64 -17.93 -10.24
N ALA A 268 8.75 -17.24 -11.38
CA ALA A 268 8.02 -16.03 -11.65
C ALA A 268 7.45 -16.04 -13.08
N VAL A 269 6.18 -15.66 -13.25
CA VAL A 269 5.50 -15.63 -14.54
C VAL A 269 5.43 -14.18 -15.02
N ALA A 270 6.15 -13.86 -16.10
CA ALA A 270 6.13 -12.54 -16.72
C ALA A 270 4.91 -12.35 -17.63
N ASP A 271 4.65 -13.33 -18.50
CA ASP A 271 3.50 -13.37 -19.39
C ASP A 271 3.09 -14.82 -19.71
N ALA A 272 2.09 -15.01 -20.60
CA ALA A 272 1.55 -16.33 -20.93
C ALA A 272 2.60 -17.29 -21.53
N ASN A 273 3.65 -16.77 -22.15
CA ASN A 273 4.70 -17.54 -22.82
C ASN A 273 6.04 -17.52 -22.08
N THR A 274 6.22 -16.64 -21.10
CA THR A 274 7.51 -16.38 -20.45
C THR A 274 7.45 -16.67 -18.96
N VAL A 275 8.21 -17.67 -18.54
CA VAL A 275 8.40 -18.03 -17.12
C VAL A 275 9.88 -17.90 -16.79
N TYR A 276 10.17 -17.24 -15.67
CA TYR A 276 11.52 -17.18 -15.13
C TYR A 276 11.67 -18.17 -13.98
N LEU A 277 12.78 -18.85 -14.01
CA LEU A 277 13.14 -19.86 -13.01
C LEU A 277 14.43 -19.41 -12.33
N GLN A 278 14.40 -19.40 -11.02
CA GLN A 278 15.60 -19.26 -10.23
C GLN A 278 16.11 -20.66 -9.91
N ARG A 279 17.31 -20.96 -10.39
CA ARG A 279 18.02 -22.21 -10.14
C ARG A 279 19.29 -21.93 -9.36
N ASN A 280 19.33 -22.32 -8.11
CA ASN A 280 20.43 -21.96 -7.21
C ASN A 280 20.66 -20.43 -7.26
N ASN A 281 21.75 -20.00 -7.87
CA ASN A 281 22.13 -18.59 -8.02
C ASN A 281 21.98 -18.07 -9.47
N ALA A 282 21.38 -18.82 -10.38
CA ALA A 282 21.17 -18.41 -11.77
C ALA A 282 19.71 -18.09 -12.05
N LEU A 283 19.49 -17.13 -12.94
CA LEU A 283 18.18 -16.82 -13.49
C LEU A 283 18.09 -17.37 -14.90
N GLU A 284 17.10 -18.23 -15.13
CA GLU A 284 16.79 -18.82 -16.42
C GLU A 284 15.44 -18.33 -16.93
N ARG A 285 15.30 -18.17 -18.22
CA ARG A 285 14.05 -17.82 -18.90
C ARG A 285 13.56 -18.98 -19.74
N LEU A 286 12.35 -19.44 -19.47
CA LEU A 286 11.63 -20.43 -20.25
C LEU A 286 10.70 -19.74 -21.24
N SER A 287 10.83 -20.04 -22.53
CA SER A 287 9.78 -19.82 -23.51
C SER A 287 8.86 -21.05 -23.52
N VAL A 288 7.61 -20.88 -23.07
CA VAL A 288 6.66 -21.98 -22.91
C VAL A 288 6.27 -22.63 -24.25
N SER A 289 6.12 -21.80 -25.29
CA SER A 289 5.72 -22.27 -26.64
C SER A 289 6.80 -23.11 -27.32
N THR A 290 8.07 -22.72 -27.18
CA THR A 290 9.20 -23.42 -27.80
C THR A 290 9.85 -24.43 -26.84
N LYS A 291 9.49 -24.43 -25.56
CA LYS A 291 10.09 -25.22 -24.48
C LYS A 291 11.61 -25.00 -24.35
N THR A 292 12.06 -23.79 -24.68
CA THR A 292 13.49 -23.43 -24.66
C THR A 292 13.84 -22.72 -23.38
N LEU A 293 14.82 -23.25 -22.66
CA LEU A 293 15.42 -22.65 -21.48
C LEU A 293 16.67 -21.87 -21.90
N THR A 294 16.75 -20.61 -21.46
CA THR A 294 17.90 -19.74 -21.74
C THR A 294 18.38 -19.11 -20.45
N GLN A 295 19.65 -19.23 -20.13
CA GLN A 295 20.24 -18.55 -18.97
C GLN A 295 20.25 -17.05 -19.22
N VAL A 296 19.73 -16.28 -18.26
CA VAL A 296 19.67 -14.80 -18.31
C VAL A 296 20.89 -14.19 -17.64
N ASN A 297 21.28 -14.74 -16.49
CA ASN A 297 22.50 -14.36 -15.77
C ASN A 297 23.07 -15.50 -14.95
N GLY A 298 24.29 -15.32 -14.44
CA GLY A 298 24.97 -16.21 -13.50
C GLY A 298 25.42 -15.46 -12.24
N ASP A 299 24.70 -14.42 -11.82
CA ASP A 299 25.00 -13.69 -10.59
C ASP A 299 24.84 -14.63 -9.37
N THR A 300 25.60 -14.36 -8.31
CA THR A 300 25.57 -15.10 -7.05
C THR A 300 24.73 -14.35 -6.01
N ASP A 301 24.28 -15.07 -4.97
CA ASP A 301 23.55 -14.51 -3.82
C ASP A 301 22.25 -13.81 -4.18
N LEU A 302 21.52 -14.38 -5.13
CA LEU A 302 20.22 -13.89 -5.56
C LEU A 302 19.14 -14.25 -4.52
N GLY A 303 18.41 -13.26 -4.04
CA GLY A 303 17.20 -13.48 -3.25
C GLY A 303 16.01 -13.95 -4.10
N ALA A 304 14.82 -13.98 -3.49
CA ALA A 304 13.61 -14.45 -4.15
C ALA A 304 13.35 -13.75 -5.50
N VAL A 305 12.71 -14.45 -6.43
CA VAL A 305 12.31 -13.92 -7.73
C VAL A 305 10.83 -13.55 -7.73
N CYS A 306 10.48 -12.41 -8.31
CA CYS A 306 9.10 -12.04 -8.61
C CYS A 306 9.01 -11.34 -9.98
N ALA A 307 7.79 -11.13 -10.48
CA ALA A 307 7.54 -10.42 -11.72
C ALA A 307 6.40 -9.42 -11.55
N ASP A 308 6.37 -8.35 -12.35
CA ASP A 308 5.25 -7.40 -12.42
C ASP A 308 4.40 -7.61 -13.70
N ASN A 309 3.30 -6.86 -13.81
CA ASN A 309 2.42 -6.92 -14.99
C ASN A 309 2.96 -6.13 -16.21
N LEU A 310 4.08 -5.44 -16.05
CA LEU A 310 4.75 -4.71 -17.12
C LEU A 310 5.81 -5.58 -17.82
N GLY A 311 5.93 -6.86 -17.40
CA GLY A 311 6.85 -7.84 -17.98
C GLY A 311 8.27 -7.79 -17.40
N TRP A 312 8.48 -7.06 -16.30
CA TRP A 312 9.76 -7.03 -15.60
C TRP A 312 9.86 -8.14 -14.59
N VAL A 313 11.05 -8.72 -14.51
CA VAL A 313 11.42 -9.70 -13.48
C VAL A 313 12.41 -9.08 -12.52
N TRP A 314 12.20 -9.34 -11.25
CA TRP A 314 12.87 -8.70 -10.15
C TRP A 314 13.52 -9.72 -9.22
N LEU A 315 14.75 -9.43 -8.81
CA LEU A 315 15.51 -10.17 -7.80
C LEU A 315 16.17 -9.17 -6.86
N CYS A 316 16.69 -9.62 -5.72
CA CYS A 316 17.55 -8.80 -4.88
C CYS A 316 18.94 -9.42 -4.74
N GLN A 317 19.93 -8.53 -4.54
CA GLN A 317 21.32 -8.89 -4.28
C GLN A 317 21.95 -7.87 -3.35
N GLY A 318 22.24 -8.26 -2.11
CA GLY A 318 22.71 -7.33 -1.09
C GLY A 318 21.73 -6.18 -0.86
N ALA A 319 22.17 -4.94 -1.02
CA ALA A 319 21.34 -3.73 -0.91
C ALA A 319 20.67 -3.30 -2.23
N ASN A 320 20.77 -4.11 -3.28
CA ASN A 320 20.27 -3.77 -4.60
C ASN A 320 19.09 -4.65 -5.01
N VAL A 321 18.21 -4.06 -5.80
CA VAL A 321 17.17 -4.76 -6.55
C VAL A 321 17.59 -4.80 -8.02
N LEU A 322 17.56 -5.99 -8.60
CA LEU A 322 17.90 -6.23 -10.00
C LEU A 322 16.60 -6.38 -10.80
N ALA A 323 16.41 -5.52 -11.80
CA ALA A 323 15.27 -5.57 -12.70
C ALA A 323 15.72 -6.05 -14.09
N TYR A 324 15.07 -7.09 -14.61
CA TYR A 324 15.34 -7.64 -15.94
C TYR A 324 14.17 -7.37 -16.87
N SER A 325 14.47 -6.81 -18.04
CA SER A 325 13.47 -6.66 -19.10
C SER A 325 13.15 -8.02 -19.75
N THR A 326 12.11 -8.05 -20.59
CA THR A 326 11.77 -9.22 -21.42
C THR A 326 12.90 -9.64 -22.37
N GLN A 327 13.80 -8.73 -22.72
CA GLN A 327 14.98 -8.99 -23.53
C GLN A 327 16.19 -9.45 -22.72
N GLY A 328 16.09 -9.49 -21.38
CA GLY A 328 17.18 -9.88 -20.48
C GLY A 328 18.16 -8.74 -20.15
N VAL A 329 17.83 -7.49 -20.48
CA VAL A 329 18.65 -6.33 -20.07
C VAL A 329 18.46 -6.09 -18.58
N ARG A 330 19.57 -6.00 -17.84
CA ARG A 330 19.60 -5.79 -16.39
C ARG A 330 19.73 -4.33 -16.02
N TYR A 331 18.93 -3.93 -15.05
CA TYR A 331 19.02 -2.64 -14.36
C TYR A 331 19.22 -2.89 -12.86
N THR A 332 20.08 -2.11 -12.22
CA THR A 332 20.41 -2.23 -10.80
C THR A 332 19.94 -0.98 -10.06
N LEU A 333 19.13 -1.18 -9.02
CA LEU A 333 18.51 -0.12 -8.24
C LEU A 333 18.85 -0.33 -6.77
N ALA A 334 19.49 0.65 -6.13
CA ALA A 334 19.80 0.60 -4.71
C ALA A 334 18.56 0.96 -3.88
N VAL A 335 18.28 0.19 -2.80
CA VAL A 335 17.23 0.57 -1.86
C VAL A 335 17.64 1.82 -1.07
N PRO A 336 16.67 2.70 -0.69
CA PRO A 336 16.96 3.96 0.00
C PRO A 336 17.78 3.81 1.29
N SER A 337 17.60 2.70 2.00
CA SER A 337 18.35 2.40 3.24
C SER A 337 19.81 2.02 3.02
N ASN A 338 20.16 1.61 1.81
CA ASN A 338 21.48 1.03 1.45
C ASN A 338 21.92 -0.13 2.37
N LEU A 339 20.94 -0.86 2.94
CA LEU A 339 21.16 -2.04 3.78
C LEU A 339 20.82 -3.32 3.01
N PRO A 340 21.44 -4.46 3.35
CA PRO A 340 21.09 -5.73 2.73
C PRO A 340 19.61 -6.08 2.88
N ILE A 341 19.00 -6.48 1.78
CA ILE A 341 17.59 -6.84 1.69
C ILE A 341 17.42 -8.27 2.17
N ALA A 342 16.61 -8.48 3.22
CA ALA A 342 16.27 -9.81 3.73
C ALA A 342 15.10 -10.46 2.97
N ALA A 343 14.12 -9.65 2.59
CA ALA A 343 12.97 -10.08 1.79
C ALA A 343 12.44 -8.90 0.96
N PHE A 344 11.88 -9.18 -0.20
CA PHE A 344 11.28 -8.15 -1.04
C PHE A 344 10.17 -8.72 -1.92
N ASN A 345 9.32 -7.83 -2.42
CA ASN A 345 8.34 -8.16 -3.46
C ASN A 345 7.89 -6.88 -4.19
N VAL A 346 7.73 -6.94 -5.50
CA VAL A 346 7.24 -5.83 -6.33
C VAL A 346 5.73 -5.96 -6.52
N SER A 347 5.02 -4.83 -6.42
CA SER A 347 3.57 -4.79 -6.67
C SER A 347 3.25 -5.24 -8.10
N SER A 348 2.06 -5.78 -8.29
CA SER A 348 1.63 -6.28 -9.60
C SER A 348 1.60 -5.20 -10.67
N ASP A 349 1.35 -3.95 -10.31
CA ASP A 349 1.37 -2.80 -11.21
C ASP A 349 2.80 -2.34 -11.57
N GLY A 350 3.83 -2.82 -10.86
CA GLY A 350 5.23 -2.51 -11.11
C GLY A 350 5.69 -1.12 -10.64
N TYR A 351 4.87 -0.40 -9.86
CA TYR A 351 5.19 0.96 -9.42
C TYR A 351 5.60 1.06 -7.95
N ARG A 352 5.55 -0.04 -7.19
CA ARG A 352 5.91 -0.06 -5.76
C ARG A 352 6.69 -1.31 -5.43
N LEU A 353 7.68 -1.14 -4.56
CA LEU A 353 8.52 -2.21 -4.02
C LEU A 353 8.32 -2.26 -2.51
N ALA A 354 7.97 -3.43 -1.98
CA ALA A 354 8.05 -3.74 -0.55
C ALA A 354 9.36 -4.48 -0.27
N TYR A 355 10.07 -4.09 0.79
CA TYR A 355 11.33 -4.73 1.19
C TYR A 355 11.53 -4.68 2.70
N ALA A 356 12.30 -5.63 3.22
CA ALA A 356 12.67 -5.73 4.63
C ALA A 356 14.19 -5.64 4.78
N VAL A 357 14.64 -4.81 5.74
CA VAL A 357 16.05 -4.64 6.11
C VAL A 357 16.20 -4.67 7.63
N ALA A 358 17.36 -5.11 8.11
CA ALA A 358 17.64 -5.15 9.53
C ALA A 358 17.74 -3.73 10.12
N VAL A 359 17.03 -3.52 11.25
CA VAL A 359 17.07 -2.28 12.04
C VAL A 359 17.10 -2.67 13.52
N GLY A 360 18.27 -2.58 14.16
CA GLY A 360 18.45 -3.10 15.52
C GLY A 360 18.28 -4.63 15.56
N GLU A 361 17.49 -5.11 16.51
CA GLU A 361 17.23 -6.55 16.72
C GLU A 361 16.10 -7.11 15.86
N SER A 362 15.46 -6.30 15.04
CA SER A 362 14.33 -6.70 14.19
C SER A 362 14.52 -6.19 12.77
N MET A 363 13.55 -6.47 11.88
CA MET A 363 13.55 -5.97 10.51
C MET A 363 12.44 -4.93 10.32
N ARG A 364 12.78 -3.86 9.61
CA ARG A 364 11.83 -2.85 9.16
C ARG A 364 11.30 -3.23 7.77
N VAL A 365 9.98 -3.34 7.65
CA VAL A 365 9.30 -3.47 6.36
C VAL A 365 8.94 -2.09 5.87
N SER A 366 9.44 -1.75 4.69
CA SER A 366 9.18 -0.48 4.04
C SER A 366 8.68 -0.69 2.62
N VAL A 367 7.96 0.31 2.11
CA VAL A 367 7.56 0.39 0.70
C VAL A 367 8.19 1.64 0.10
N CYS A 368 8.63 1.57 -1.14
CA CYS A 368 9.06 2.72 -1.90
C CYS A 368 8.49 2.70 -3.32
N ALA A 369 8.45 3.86 -3.95
CA ALA A 369 8.05 3.98 -5.35
C ALA A 369 9.14 3.42 -6.27
N VAL A 370 8.75 2.73 -7.35
CA VAL A 370 9.63 2.38 -8.46
C VAL A 370 9.54 3.49 -9.49
N VAL A 371 10.60 4.29 -9.59
CA VAL A 371 10.69 5.39 -10.56
C VAL A 371 10.98 4.82 -11.94
N ARG A 372 10.19 5.22 -12.93
CA ARG A 372 10.35 4.78 -14.33
C ARG A 372 10.47 5.98 -15.25
N ASP A 373 11.22 5.81 -16.33
CA ASP A 373 11.28 6.79 -17.42
C ASP A 373 10.02 6.74 -18.32
N ASP A 374 9.99 7.59 -19.34
CA ASP A 374 8.86 7.68 -20.28
C ASP A 374 8.70 6.43 -21.16
N LYS A 375 9.67 5.53 -21.17
CA LYS A 375 9.61 4.22 -21.84
C LYS A 375 9.19 3.09 -20.89
N GLY A 376 8.94 3.40 -19.63
CA GLY A 376 8.59 2.45 -18.58
C GLY A 376 9.79 1.68 -18.00
N VAL A 377 11.02 2.09 -18.30
CA VAL A 377 12.23 1.47 -17.74
C VAL A 377 12.42 1.91 -16.29
N PRO A 378 12.66 0.98 -15.33
CA PRO A 378 12.96 1.35 -13.96
C PRO A 378 14.33 2.04 -13.86
N THR A 379 14.35 3.25 -13.32
CA THR A 379 15.55 4.10 -13.22
C THR A 379 15.99 4.39 -11.80
N GLY A 380 15.13 4.13 -10.81
CA GLY A 380 15.44 4.38 -9.41
C GLY A 380 14.33 3.92 -8.46
N LEU A 381 14.60 4.07 -7.17
CA LEU A 381 13.64 3.84 -6.09
C LEU A 381 13.45 5.15 -5.31
N GLY A 382 12.21 5.46 -4.98
CA GLY A 382 11.83 6.64 -4.20
C GLY A 382 12.12 6.47 -2.71
N GLU A 383 11.66 7.43 -1.91
CA GLU A 383 11.82 7.42 -0.45
C GLU A 383 11.15 6.20 0.21
N ALA A 384 11.76 5.73 1.31
CA ALA A 384 11.23 4.62 2.09
C ALA A 384 10.05 5.07 2.95
N TYR A 385 8.94 4.37 2.82
CA TYR A 385 7.75 4.53 3.66
C TYR A 385 7.56 3.28 4.51
N SER A 386 7.85 3.37 5.81
CA SER A 386 7.82 2.22 6.72
C SER A 386 6.40 1.83 7.08
N ILE A 387 6.08 0.54 7.01
CA ILE A 387 4.72 0.02 7.24
C ILE A 387 4.61 -0.98 8.39
N TYR A 388 5.69 -1.73 8.69
CA TYR A 388 5.68 -2.75 9.75
C TYR A 388 7.09 -3.05 10.26
N GLN A 389 7.18 -3.70 11.42
CA GLN A 389 8.42 -4.14 12.03
C GLN A 389 8.24 -5.49 12.70
N THR A 390 9.04 -6.47 12.30
CA THR A 390 9.09 -7.84 12.87
C THR A 390 10.33 -8.55 12.35
N ASP A 391 10.61 -9.77 12.78
CA ASP A 391 11.65 -10.62 12.19
C ASP A 391 11.09 -11.33 10.95
N VAL A 392 11.42 -10.85 9.75
CA VAL A 392 10.78 -11.21 8.48
C VAL A 392 11.43 -12.42 7.82
N ALA A 393 10.62 -13.39 7.40
CA ALA A 393 11.01 -14.49 6.53
C ALA A 393 10.66 -14.24 5.05
N ALA A 394 9.46 -13.72 4.78
CA ALA A 394 9.00 -13.47 3.41
C ALA A 394 8.02 -12.30 3.34
N LEU A 395 7.97 -11.64 2.17
CA LEU A 395 7.02 -10.57 1.82
C LEU A 395 6.27 -10.93 0.54
N SER A 396 5.01 -10.54 0.46
CA SER A 396 4.25 -10.62 -0.78
C SER A 396 3.12 -9.61 -0.84
N TRP A 397 2.92 -8.95 -1.98
CA TRP A 397 1.73 -8.13 -2.20
C TRP A 397 0.51 -9.03 -2.35
N VAL A 398 -0.52 -8.76 -1.56
CA VAL A 398 -1.78 -9.51 -1.53
C VAL A 398 -2.80 -8.86 -2.46
N ASP A 399 -2.87 -7.55 -2.39
CA ASP A 399 -3.72 -6.71 -3.24
C ASP A 399 -2.95 -5.43 -3.66
N GLU A 400 -3.67 -4.44 -4.12
CA GLU A 400 -3.08 -3.18 -4.60
C GLU A 400 -2.40 -2.37 -3.49
N VAL A 401 -2.78 -2.54 -2.22
CA VAL A 401 -2.32 -1.68 -1.11
C VAL A 401 -1.90 -2.45 0.15
N THR A 402 -1.91 -3.79 0.11
CA THR A 402 -1.60 -4.61 1.28
C THR A 402 -0.43 -5.54 1.01
N VAL A 403 0.53 -5.57 1.93
CA VAL A 403 1.67 -6.48 1.93
C VAL A 403 1.44 -7.55 3.00
N ALA A 404 1.47 -8.82 2.62
CA ALA A 404 1.56 -9.92 3.56
C ALA A 404 3.00 -10.04 4.05
N VAL A 405 3.19 -10.17 5.35
CA VAL A 405 4.48 -10.28 6.02
C VAL A 405 4.49 -11.59 6.81
N LEU A 406 5.29 -12.53 6.38
CA LEU A 406 5.55 -13.77 7.11
C LEU A 406 6.73 -13.53 8.04
N ALA A 407 6.50 -13.64 9.34
CA ALA A 407 7.57 -13.61 10.32
C ALA A 407 8.35 -14.93 10.29
N LYS A 408 9.60 -14.92 10.77
CA LYS A 408 10.36 -16.17 10.96
C LYS A 408 9.64 -17.07 11.94
N ALA A 409 9.65 -18.36 11.65
CA ALA A 409 9.06 -19.36 12.52
C ALA A 409 9.81 -19.44 13.86
N ASN A 410 9.07 -19.68 14.93
CA ASN A 410 9.64 -20.01 16.23
C ASN A 410 10.21 -21.43 16.24
N THR A 411 10.78 -21.86 17.36
CA THR A 411 11.38 -23.20 17.55
C THR A 411 10.39 -24.36 17.37
N ALA A 412 9.09 -24.10 17.42
CA ALA A 412 8.04 -25.09 17.16
C ALA A 412 7.58 -25.09 15.70
N GLY A 413 8.24 -24.36 14.80
CA GLY A 413 7.89 -24.26 13.39
C GLY A 413 6.66 -23.38 13.11
N VAL A 414 6.19 -22.60 14.09
CA VAL A 414 5.02 -21.73 13.92
C VAL A 414 5.46 -20.32 13.57
N ALA A 415 5.03 -19.82 12.43
CA ALA A 415 5.23 -18.46 11.95
C ALA A 415 3.96 -17.63 12.11
N GLN A 416 4.11 -16.32 12.32
CA GLN A 416 3.01 -15.36 12.25
C GLN A 416 2.93 -14.76 10.84
N LEU A 417 1.73 -14.70 10.29
CA LEU A 417 1.42 -14.02 9.05
C LEU A 417 0.59 -12.79 9.38
N ALA A 418 1.11 -11.61 9.05
CA ALA A 418 0.45 -10.33 9.23
C ALA A 418 0.10 -9.72 7.87
N TYR A 419 -1.00 -8.99 7.81
CA TYR A 419 -1.35 -8.17 6.65
C TYR A 419 -1.09 -6.70 7.01
N ALA A 420 -0.10 -6.10 6.36
CA ALA A 420 0.34 -4.74 6.57
C ALA A 420 -0.12 -3.84 5.41
N PRO A 421 -1.22 -3.10 5.58
CA PRO A 421 -1.65 -2.15 4.57
C PRO A 421 -0.66 -0.99 4.46
N VAL A 422 -0.33 -0.58 3.24
CA VAL A 422 0.43 0.64 3.00
C VAL A 422 -0.42 1.84 3.41
N GLY A 423 0.06 2.61 4.39
CA GLY A 423 -0.75 3.69 4.96
C GLY A 423 -1.94 3.22 5.81
N GLY A 424 -1.78 2.15 6.59
CA GLY A 424 -2.83 1.65 7.45
C GLY A 424 -2.34 0.87 8.68
N MET A 425 -3.26 0.50 9.53
CA MET A 425 -3.00 -0.34 10.69
C MET A 425 -2.84 -1.79 10.24
N VAL A 426 -1.86 -2.49 10.82
CA VAL A 426 -1.79 -3.95 10.69
C VAL A 426 -3.01 -4.55 11.37
N THR A 427 -3.77 -5.32 10.62
CA THR A 427 -4.96 -6.01 11.11
C THR A 427 -4.72 -7.51 11.11
N ASP A 428 -5.29 -8.39 10.98
CA ASP A 428 -5.26 -9.84 10.85
C ASP A 428 -3.87 -10.47 11.00
N MET A 429 -3.60 -11.01 12.18
CA MET A 429 -2.46 -11.89 12.42
C MET A 429 -2.95 -13.32 12.54
N THR A 430 -2.49 -14.21 11.64
CA THR A 430 -2.78 -15.64 11.69
C THR A 430 -1.51 -16.44 11.91
N GLN A 431 -1.63 -17.64 12.49
CA GLN A 431 -0.51 -18.56 12.66
C GLN A 431 -0.48 -19.59 11.53
N VAL A 432 0.70 -19.85 11.02
CA VAL A 432 0.94 -20.85 9.98
C VAL A 432 2.11 -21.75 10.41
N THR A 433 1.90 -23.05 10.30
CA THR A 433 2.93 -24.04 10.67
C THR A 433 3.75 -24.41 9.44
N ASN A 434 5.08 -24.56 9.63
CA ASN A 434 6.05 -24.97 8.61
C ASN A 434 6.03 -24.08 7.34
N ALA A 435 5.66 -22.81 7.50
CA ALA A 435 5.63 -21.84 6.41
C ALA A 435 7.07 -21.47 5.99
N GLU A 436 7.40 -21.64 4.71
CA GLU A 436 8.68 -21.25 4.14
C GLU A 436 8.57 -20.01 3.26
N ARG A 437 7.53 -19.95 2.41
CA ARG A 437 7.36 -18.89 1.41
C ARG A 437 5.92 -18.44 1.28
N LEU A 438 5.78 -17.19 0.90
CA LEU A 438 4.49 -16.63 0.51
C LEU A 438 4.29 -16.75 -1.00
N VAL A 439 3.11 -17.18 -1.39
CA VAL A 439 2.66 -17.27 -2.78
C VAL A 439 1.39 -16.44 -2.89
N SER A 440 1.50 -15.18 -3.29
CA SER A 440 0.33 -14.31 -3.43
C SER A 440 -0.35 -14.51 -4.77
N GLY A 441 -1.65 -14.71 -4.73
CA GLY A 441 -2.50 -14.63 -5.89
C GLY A 441 -2.66 -13.17 -6.35
N LYS A 442 -2.96 -13.00 -7.61
CA LYS A 442 -3.06 -11.71 -8.26
C LYS A 442 -4.20 -10.83 -7.70
N HIS A 443 -5.19 -11.39 -7.03
CA HIS A 443 -6.43 -10.71 -6.69
C HIS A 443 -7.10 -11.33 -5.45
N GLY A 444 -7.69 -10.49 -4.62
CA GLY A 444 -8.69 -10.89 -3.65
C GLY A 444 -8.25 -11.02 -2.19
N GLY A 445 -7.12 -10.46 -1.80
CA GLY A 445 -6.76 -10.36 -0.38
C GLY A 445 -6.36 -11.68 0.27
N GLN A 446 -6.15 -12.75 -0.50
CA GLN A 446 -5.68 -14.04 0.00
C GLN A 446 -4.25 -14.33 -0.44
N VAL A 447 -3.44 -14.77 0.51
CA VAL A 447 -2.12 -15.31 0.27
C VAL A 447 -2.17 -16.81 0.45
N SER A 448 -1.38 -17.54 -0.34
CA SER A 448 -1.08 -18.94 -0.10
C SER A 448 0.31 -19.07 0.50
N VAL A 449 0.54 -20.14 1.24
CA VAL A 449 1.81 -20.42 1.89
C VAL A 449 2.37 -21.73 1.34
N LEU A 450 3.59 -21.71 0.86
CA LEU A 450 4.33 -22.92 0.54
C LEU A 450 5.09 -23.34 1.79
N THR A 451 4.88 -24.61 2.22
CA THR A 451 5.56 -25.18 3.37
C THR A 451 6.90 -25.82 2.97
N ASP A 452 7.76 -26.06 3.94
CA ASP A 452 9.03 -26.81 3.79
C ASP A 452 8.83 -28.24 3.29
N GLN A 453 7.62 -28.81 3.44
CA GLN A 453 7.21 -30.11 2.91
C GLN A 453 6.65 -30.06 1.50
N GLY A 454 6.67 -28.89 0.84
CA GLY A 454 6.17 -28.70 -0.52
C GLY A 454 4.65 -28.72 -0.62
N GLN A 455 3.92 -28.38 0.44
CA GLN A 455 2.47 -28.22 0.43
C GLN A 455 2.12 -26.75 0.19
N LEU A 456 1.27 -26.48 -0.79
CA LEU A 456 0.66 -25.15 -0.98
C LEU A 456 -0.61 -25.07 -0.16
N MET A 457 -0.55 -24.28 0.91
CA MET A 457 -1.65 -24.07 1.85
C MET A 457 -2.45 -22.82 1.46
N VAL A 458 -3.76 -22.90 1.48
CA VAL A 458 -4.66 -21.77 1.27
C VAL A 458 -5.47 -21.51 2.54
N SER A 459 -5.77 -20.25 2.80
CA SER A 459 -6.61 -19.87 3.95
C SER A 459 -8.07 -20.30 3.71
N SER A 460 -8.68 -20.89 4.72
CA SER A 460 -10.10 -21.25 4.77
C SER A 460 -10.67 -20.79 6.11
N GLY A 461 -11.16 -19.56 6.16
CA GLY A 461 -11.52 -18.90 7.42
C GLY A 461 -10.31 -18.74 8.34
N ALA A 462 -10.37 -19.28 9.54
CA ALA A 462 -9.29 -19.24 10.52
C ALA A 462 -8.25 -20.38 10.37
N THR A 463 -8.42 -21.29 9.40
CA THR A 463 -7.57 -22.48 9.21
C THR A 463 -6.85 -22.47 7.88
N TRP A 464 -5.81 -23.28 7.76
CA TRP A 464 -5.08 -23.50 6.53
C TRP A 464 -5.35 -24.91 6.02
N VAL A 465 -5.67 -25.01 4.73
CA VAL A 465 -5.95 -26.31 4.08
C VAL A 465 -5.00 -26.50 2.91
N PRO A 466 -4.49 -27.74 2.67
CA PRO A 466 -3.64 -28.01 1.54
C PRO A 466 -4.44 -27.96 0.23
N SER A 467 -3.94 -27.23 -0.75
CA SER A 467 -4.51 -27.15 -2.10
C SER A 467 -3.72 -28.03 -3.08
N TYR A 468 -2.41 -27.99 -2.99
CA TYR A 468 -1.51 -28.81 -3.80
C TYR A 468 -0.34 -29.31 -2.95
N SER A 469 0.32 -30.42 -3.38
CA SER A 469 1.45 -31.00 -2.69
C SER A 469 2.56 -31.40 -3.66
N GLY A 470 3.77 -31.65 -3.14
CA GLY A 470 4.94 -32.06 -3.93
C GLY A 470 5.57 -30.93 -4.75
N LEU A 471 5.39 -29.68 -4.31
CA LEU A 471 5.91 -28.49 -4.98
C LEU A 471 7.25 -28.08 -4.38
N LYS A 472 8.22 -27.71 -5.24
CA LYS A 472 9.53 -27.18 -4.84
C LYS A 472 9.53 -25.63 -4.82
N ALA A 473 8.81 -25.02 -5.75
CA ALA A 473 8.59 -23.58 -5.84
C ALA A 473 7.28 -23.32 -6.54
N ALA A 474 6.59 -22.25 -6.22
CA ALA A 474 5.30 -21.91 -6.81
C ALA A 474 5.09 -20.41 -6.91
N THR A 475 4.30 -19.99 -7.89
CA THR A 475 3.76 -18.63 -8.04
C THR A 475 2.38 -18.70 -8.69
N TYR A 476 1.55 -17.67 -8.52
CA TYR A 476 0.34 -17.55 -9.32
C TYR A 476 0.63 -16.98 -10.70
N SER A 477 0.02 -17.56 -11.72
CA SER A 477 0.03 -17.00 -13.06
C SER A 477 -0.72 -15.68 -13.08
N ARG A 478 -0.15 -14.69 -13.74
CA ARG A 478 -0.74 -13.36 -13.90
C ARG A 478 -1.55 -13.24 -15.19
N VAL A 479 -1.70 -14.34 -15.91
CA VAL A 479 -2.36 -14.41 -17.22
C VAL A 479 -3.47 -15.45 -17.20
#